data_18ae9f53720cfe8dd89f035816469a07
#
_entry.id   18ae9f53720cfe8dd89f035816469a07
#
_cell.length_a   1.000
_cell.length_b   1.000
_cell.length_c   1.000
_cell.angle_alpha   90.00
_cell.angle_beta   90.00
_cell.angle_gamma   90.00
#
_symmetry.space_group_name_H-M   'P 1'
#
loop_
_entity.id
_entity.type
_entity.pdbx_description
1 polymer ?
#
loop_
_entity_poly.entity_id
_entity_poly.type
_entity_poly.pdbx_seq_one_letter_code
_entity_poly.pdbx_strand_id
1 'polypeptide(L)'
;MSYFHDHPHPHRRQILKKTFTFLGALAPTNRFVRAAQAHQTPAPQPVVRAPAAPPEPRKTAEPYATFDAHLHCPTESGHVWQWHPVTKTFEEFVSYLDRTGVQRGIINSVRCQEAKTAAEFIAGNREVARYVEKYKGRFLGAAVVNPLFIDESLREIEECRKQLGFVWVGELCNYQVPFEYTIKEFELLVEQTVKMNMVLDVHTDLEEMEFIIQKFPRATIVFPHFGDSHESKNIFTRIDLVARNANCYLDTSGRGHERMGMLEYAIANIGADRVLFGSDFSINDPSTVMARIRNSFLTEEQKRKVFAANLEGLLKKFAA
;
A
#
# COMPACT_ATOMS: atom_id res chain seq x y z
N MET A 1 -23.17 2.29 9.62
CA MET A 1 -22.55 3.62 9.61
C MET A 1 -21.51 3.60 8.52
N SER A 2 -21.77 4.33 7.45
CA SER A 2 -20.98 4.35 6.22
C SER A 2 -19.85 5.36 6.37
N TYR A 3 -18.60 4.87 6.45
CA TYR A 3 -17.40 5.70 6.33
C TYR A 3 -16.74 5.41 4.99
N PHE A 4 -17.32 5.98 3.95
CA PHE A 4 -16.63 6.17 2.67
C PHE A 4 -16.65 7.65 2.36
N HIS A 5 -15.54 8.34 2.61
CA HIS A 5 -15.30 9.64 2.04
C HIS A 5 -14.84 9.45 0.61
N ASP A 6 -15.75 9.75 -0.33
CA ASP A 6 -15.39 10.05 -1.70
C ASP A 6 -14.47 11.27 -1.71
N HIS A 7 -13.22 11.09 -2.09
CA HIS A 7 -12.37 12.22 -2.47
C HIS A 7 -12.80 12.68 -3.86
N PRO A 8 -13.23 13.94 -4.03
CA PRO A 8 -13.67 14.43 -5.32
C PRO A 8 -12.48 14.67 -6.24
N HIS A 9 -12.38 13.90 -7.32
CA HIS A 9 -11.56 14.27 -8.47
C HIS A 9 -12.01 15.63 -9.03
N PRO A 10 -11.08 16.56 -9.37
CA PRO A 10 -11.42 17.92 -9.79
C PRO A 10 -12.11 18.08 -11.14
N HIS A 11 -12.41 17.04 -11.90
CA HIS A 11 -12.94 17.12 -13.26
C HIS A 11 -14.42 16.79 -13.46
N ARG A 12 -15.26 16.80 -12.42
CA ARG A 12 -16.73 16.71 -12.56
C ARG A 12 -17.47 17.92 -12.03
N ARG A 13 -17.19 19.09 -12.59
CA ARG A 13 -18.08 20.25 -12.45
C ARG A 13 -18.36 20.86 -13.82
N GLN A 14 -19.35 20.31 -14.50
CA GLN A 14 -20.25 21.08 -15.37
C GLN A 14 -21.42 20.17 -15.76
N ILE A 15 -22.60 20.76 -15.69
CA ILE A 15 -23.93 20.33 -16.13
C ILE A 15 -24.83 19.83 -14.98
N LEU A 16 -25.64 20.75 -14.53
CA LEU A 16 -27.11 20.75 -14.45
C LEU A 16 -27.63 21.68 -13.37
N LYS A 17 -27.77 22.98 -13.73
CA LYS A 17 -28.77 23.85 -13.09
C LYS A 17 -30.11 23.56 -13.78
N LYS A 18 -31.07 23.02 -13.05
CA LYS A 18 -32.49 23.18 -13.36
C LYS A 18 -33.26 23.50 -12.08
N THR A 19 -33.77 24.70 -12.10
CA THR A 19 -34.70 25.35 -11.23
C THR A 19 -35.99 24.55 -11.09
N PHE A 20 -36.46 24.36 -9.85
CA PHE A 20 -37.88 24.15 -9.58
C PHE A 20 -38.30 25.03 -8.40
N THR A 21 -39.08 26.03 -8.77
CA THR A 21 -39.85 26.87 -7.87
C THR A 21 -41.21 26.20 -7.62
N PHE A 22 -41.61 26.02 -6.38
CA PHE A 22 -43.01 25.84 -6.05
C PHE A 22 -43.36 26.57 -4.74
N LEU A 23 -44.28 27.52 -4.87
CA LEU A 23 -44.99 28.22 -3.81
C LEU A 23 -46.00 27.29 -3.15
N GLY A 24 -46.23 27.53 -1.87
CA GLY A 24 -47.43 27.01 -1.21
C GLY A 24 -47.40 27.24 0.30
N ALA A 25 -47.88 28.39 0.72
CA ALA A 25 -48.12 28.69 2.12
C ALA A 25 -49.37 28.00 2.64
N LEU A 26 -49.37 27.59 3.89
CA LEU A 26 -50.54 27.66 4.84
C LEU A 26 -50.06 27.25 6.25
N ALA A 27 -50.21 28.18 7.19
CA ALA A 27 -50.22 27.95 8.63
C ALA A 27 -51.68 28.22 9.12
N PRO A 28 -52.03 28.14 10.40
CA PRO A 28 -51.58 27.34 11.54
C PRO A 28 -52.76 26.72 12.31
N THR A 29 -52.53 25.81 13.26
CA THR A 29 -53.39 25.73 14.47
C THR A 29 -52.61 25.07 15.62
N ASN A 30 -52.48 25.86 16.68
CA ASN A 30 -52.10 25.44 18.04
C ASN A 30 -53.09 24.43 18.63
N ARG A 31 -52.58 23.30 19.13
CA ARG A 31 -53.22 22.58 20.25
C ARG A 31 -52.14 22.11 21.22
N PHE A 32 -52.12 22.71 22.39
CA PHE A 32 -51.42 22.24 23.58
C PHE A 32 -51.92 20.84 23.96
N VAL A 33 -51.06 19.87 23.97
CA VAL A 33 -51.23 18.62 24.71
C VAL A 33 -50.05 18.49 25.68
N ARG A 34 -50.36 18.68 26.98
CA ARG A 34 -49.46 18.33 28.08
C ARG A 34 -49.30 16.78 28.07
N ALA A 35 -48.15 16.29 27.69
CA ALA A 35 -47.77 14.92 27.92
C ALA A 35 -46.98 14.83 29.25
N ALA A 36 -47.43 13.96 30.13
CA ALA A 36 -46.79 13.66 31.41
C ALA A 36 -45.37 13.07 31.17
N GLN A 37 -44.37 13.66 31.82
CA GLN A 37 -43.04 13.12 31.89
C GLN A 37 -43.06 11.85 32.77
N ALA A 38 -43.06 10.69 32.12
CA ALA A 38 -42.70 9.45 32.80
C ALA A 38 -41.16 9.41 32.96
N HIS A 39 -40.71 9.35 34.20
CA HIS A 39 -39.30 9.08 34.52
C HIS A 39 -38.91 7.72 33.90
N GLN A 40 -38.24 7.74 32.76
CA GLN A 40 -37.57 6.57 32.25
C GLN A 40 -36.23 6.41 32.97
N THR A 41 -36.10 5.38 33.78
CA THR A 41 -34.82 4.91 34.29
C THR A 41 -33.94 4.57 33.10
N PRO A 42 -32.69 5.09 33.01
CA PRO A 42 -31.82 4.76 31.91
C PRO A 42 -31.53 3.25 31.91
N ALA A 43 -31.67 2.62 30.74
CA ALA A 43 -31.30 1.25 30.56
C ALA A 43 -29.80 1.04 30.93
N PRO A 44 -29.44 -0.08 31.57
CA PRO A 44 -28.05 -0.34 31.92
C PRO A 44 -27.22 -0.35 30.64
N GLN A 45 -26.16 0.46 30.62
CA GLN A 45 -25.21 0.47 29.52
C GLN A 45 -24.52 -0.91 29.40
N PRO A 46 -24.31 -1.42 28.19
CA PRO A 46 -23.58 -2.68 28.03
C PRO A 46 -22.19 -2.52 28.62
N VAL A 47 -21.84 -3.40 29.56
CA VAL A 47 -20.50 -3.48 30.11
C VAL A 47 -19.59 -3.93 28.98
N VAL A 48 -18.85 -3.00 28.38
CA VAL A 48 -17.77 -3.34 27.44
C VAL A 48 -16.68 -4.01 28.27
N ARG A 49 -16.66 -5.32 28.24
CA ARG A 49 -15.53 -6.07 28.82
C ARG A 49 -14.26 -5.66 28.09
N ALA A 50 -13.23 -5.29 28.82
CA ALA A 50 -11.91 -5.13 28.26
C ALA A 50 -11.57 -6.39 27.43
N PRO A 51 -10.98 -6.24 26.22
CA PRO A 51 -10.57 -7.40 25.43
C PRO A 51 -9.69 -8.28 26.31
N ALA A 52 -9.95 -9.59 26.29
CA ALA A 52 -9.09 -10.57 26.93
C ALA A 52 -7.65 -10.37 26.45
N ALA A 53 -6.68 -10.60 27.34
CA ALA A 53 -5.27 -10.58 26.95
C ALA A 53 -5.10 -11.42 25.68
N PRO A 54 -4.35 -10.93 24.68
CA PRO A 54 -4.18 -11.64 23.41
C PRO A 54 -3.67 -13.06 23.72
N PRO A 55 -4.22 -14.09 23.06
CA PRO A 55 -3.73 -15.46 23.24
C PRO A 55 -2.24 -15.51 22.90
N GLU A 56 -1.49 -16.31 23.63
CA GLU A 56 -0.09 -16.55 23.32
C GLU A 56 0.08 -16.91 21.83
N PRO A 57 1.13 -16.41 21.16
CA PRO A 57 1.30 -16.63 19.74
C PRO A 57 1.38 -18.14 19.48
N ARG A 58 0.42 -18.67 18.73
CA ARG A 58 0.55 -20.02 18.18
C ARG A 58 1.73 -19.96 17.21
N LYS A 59 2.83 -20.56 17.59
CA LYS A 59 3.94 -20.86 16.68
C LYS A 59 3.51 -21.98 15.71
N THR A 60 2.56 -21.72 14.85
CA THR A 60 2.42 -22.50 13.64
C THR A 60 3.48 -21.95 12.69
N ALA A 61 4.61 -22.67 12.58
CA ALA A 61 5.63 -22.31 11.62
C ALA A 61 4.97 -22.16 10.23
N GLU A 62 5.14 -21.01 9.61
CA GLU A 62 4.68 -20.80 8.24
C GLU A 62 5.35 -21.86 7.36
N PRO A 63 4.60 -22.65 6.59
CA PRO A 63 5.16 -23.73 5.79
C PRO A 63 6.04 -23.23 4.63
N TYR A 64 5.97 -21.93 4.31
CA TYR A 64 6.74 -21.30 3.26
C TYR A 64 7.70 -20.26 3.85
N ALA A 65 8.88 -20.11 3.24
CA ALA A 65 9.66 -18.89 3.43
C ALA A 65 8.85 -17.71 2.89
N THR A 66 8.83 -16.59 3.62
CA THR A 66 8.06 -15.39 3.27
C THR A 66 8.98 -14.20 3.13
N PHE A 67 8.79 -13.44 2.07
CA PHE A 67 9.48 -12.19 1.83
C PHE A 67 8.48 -11.17 1.26
N ASP A 68 8.06 -10.25 2.10
CA ASP A 68 7.05 -9.26 1.80
C ASP A 68 7.66 -8.08 1.03
N ALA A 69 7.15 -7.81 -0.15
CA ALA A 69 7.64 -6.73 -1.00
C ALA A 69 7.11 -5.35 -0.60
N HIS A 70 6.13 -5.28 0.34
CA HIS A 70 5.35 -4.06 0.55
C HIS A 70 4.96 -3.87 2.02
N LEU A 71 5.79 -3.13 2.75
CA LEU A 71 5.61 -2.87 4.18
C LEU A 71 5.82 -1.39 4.51
N HIS A 72 4.88 -0.81 5.26
CA HIS A 72 4.95 0.57 5.74
C HIS A 72 5.25 0.59 7.24
N CYS A 73 6.47 0.94 7.61
CA CYS A 73 6.87 0.93 9.00
C CYS A 73 6.53 2.25 9.72
N PRO A 74 6.23 2.19 11.03
CA PRO A 74 6.02 3.38 11.85
C PRO A 74 7.31 4.20 11.96
N THR A 75 7.17 5.49 12.26
CA THR A 75 8.31 6.35 12.56
C THR A 75 8.88 6.06 13.95
N GLU A 76 10.12 6.47 14.21
CA GLU A 76 10.73 6.41 15.55
C GLU A 76 9.96 7.23 16.60
N SER A 77 9.24 8.26 16.18
CA SER A 77 8.37 9.05 17.06
C SER A 77 7.01 8.41 17.34
N GLY A 78 6.76 7.20 16.79
CA GLY A 78 5.49 6.49 16.94
C GLY A 78 4.37 7.02 16.04
N HIS A 79 4.71 7.80 15.01
CA HIS A 79 3.75 8.19 13.99
C HIS A 79 3.44 7.00 13.09
N VAL A 80 2.15 6.78 12.86
CA VAL A 80 1.58 5.82 11.92
C VAL A 80 0.49 6.54 11.15
N TRP A 81 0.04 5.99 10.04
CA TRP A 81 -1.15 6.56 9.39
C TRP A 81 -2.33 6.61 10.35
N GLN A 82 -3.03 7.73 10.36
CA GLN A 82 -4.12 8.02 11.32
C GLN A 82 -5.23 6.97 11.34
N TRP A 83 -5.41 6.24 10.26
CA TRP A 83 -6.41 5.18 10.11
C TRP A 83 -5.89 3.79 10.51
N HIS A 84 -4.59 3.64 10.82
CA HIS A 84 -3.94 2.38 11.16
C HIS A 84 -3.08 2.48 12.43
N PRO A 85 -3.68 2.75 13.59
CA PRO A 85 -2.93 3.06 14.81
C PRO A 85 -2.42 1.83 15.58
N VAL A 86 -2.38 0.64 14.96
CA VAL A 86 -2.21 -0.62 15.71
C VAL A 86 -0.76 -0.86 16.13
N THR A 87 0.20 -0.47 15.31
CA THR A 87 1.63 -0.65 15.61
C THR A 87 2.32 0.71 15.66
N LYS A 88 2.54 1.22 16.88
CA LYS A 88 3.12 2.56 17.10
C LYS A 88 4.64 2.54 17.18
N THR A 89 5.22 1.40 17.51
CA THR A 89 6.67 1.24 17.56
C THR A 89 7.12 0.21 16.55
N PHE A 90 8.40 0.28 16.18
CA PHE A 90 8.96 -0.69 15.24
C PHE A 90 9.01 -2.10 15.87
N GLU A 91 9.15 -2.20 17.18
CA GLU A 91 9.10 -3.48 17.92
C GLU A 91 7.71 -4.11 17.85
N GLU A 92 6.65 -3.31 18.00
CA GLU A 92 5.27 -3.80 17.80
C GLU A 92 5.03 -4.25 16.37
N PHE A 93 5.52 -3.48 15.40
CA PHE A 93 5.49 -3.82 13.97
C PHE A 93 6.18 -5.17 13.71
N VAL A 94 7.40 -5.35 14.19
CA VAL A 94 8.15 -6.61 14.09
C VAL A 94 7.43 -7.75 14.79
N SER A 95 6.94 -7.54 16.00
CA SER A 95 6.20 -8.55 16.76
C SER A 95 4.94 -9.02 16.04
N TYR A 96 4.26 -8.12 15.33
CA TYR A 96 3.09 -8.49 14.54
C TYR A 96 3.48 -9.32 13.32
N LEU A 97 4.55 -8.95 12.61
CA LEU A 97 5.10 -9.75 11.51
C LEU A 97 5.52 -11.14 11.97
N ASP A 98 6.14 -11.26 13.15
CA ASP A 98 6.49 -12.56 13.76
C ASP A 98 5.26 -13.42 14.01
N ARG A 99 4.21 -12.81 14.54
CA ARG A 99 2.93 -13.49 14.82
C ARG A 99 2.26 -14.02 13.56
N THR A 100 2.32 -13.26 12.48
CA THR A 100 1.70 -13.61 11.20
C THR A 100 2.57 -14.53 10.35
N GLY A 101 3.87 -14.65 10.67
CA GLY A 101 4.81 -15.52 9.95
C GLY A 101 5.55 -14.82 8.81
N VAL A 102 5.54 -13.48 8.75
CA VAL A 102 6.36 -12.72 7.78
C VAL A 102 7.80 -12.67 8.27
N GLN A 103 8.69 -13.35 7.55
CA GLN A 103 10.08 -13.52 7.96
C GLN A 103 10.98 -12.38 7.51
N ARG A 104 10.79 -11.88 6.29
CA ARG A 104 11.57 -10.78 5.71
C ARG A 104 10.66 -9.81 4.97
N GLY A 105 11.14 -8.59 4.76
CA GLY A 105 10.36 -7.60 4.01
C GLY A 105 11.17 -6.44 3.48
N ILE A 106 10.59 -5.74 2.50
CA ILE A 106 11.00 -4.42 2.05
C ILE A 106 10.17 -3.41 2.82
N ILE A 107 10.83 -2.48 3.49
CA ILE A 107 10.17 -1.48 4.34
C ILE A 107 10.41 -0.06 3.81
N ASN A 108 9.36 0.75 3.83
CA ASN A 108 9.43 2.20 3.71
C ASN A 108 8.78 2.86 4.93
N SER A 109 9.11 4.14 5.19
CA SER A 109 8.55 4.86 6.33
C SER A 109 7.29 5.62 5.96
N VAL A 110 6.26 5.54 6.81
CA VAL A 110 5.05 6.38 6.68
C VAL A 110 5.37 7.89 6.69
N ARG A 111 6.47 8.31 7.32
CA ARG A 111 6.95 9.69 7.25
C ARG A 111 7.25 10.12 5.82
N CYS A 112 7.85 9.24 5.02
CA CYS A 112 8.18 9.55 3.63
C CYS A 112 6.92 9.66 2.77
N GLN A 113 5.94 8.81 3.02
CA GLN A 113 4.67 8.80 2.28
C GLN A 113 3.87 10.09 2.47
N GLU A 114 3.98 10.73 3.64
CA GLU A 114 3.26 11.95 3.98
C GLU A 114 4.14 13.21 3.91
N ALA A 115 5.40 13.09 3.42
CA ALA A 115 6.39 14.16 3.44
C ALA A 115 5.96 15.36 2.59
N LYS A 116 5.95 16.53 3.24
CA LYS A 116 5.66 17.83 2.61
C LYS A 116 6.92 18.64 2.31
N THR A 117 8.07 18.16 2.75
CA THR A 117 9.39 18.79 2.54
C THR A 117 10.43 17.72 2.23
N ALA A 118 11.51 18.11 1.56
CA ALA A 118 12.64 17.23 1.31
C ALA A 118 13.26 16.70 2.61
N ALA A 119 13.34 17.51 3.63
CA ALA A 119 13.90 17.12 4.93
C ALA A 119 13.11 15.97 5.58
N GLU A 120 11.79 15.91 5.39
CA GLU A 120 10.95 14.87 5.96
C GLU A 120 11.16 13.52 5.29
N PHE A 121 11.20 13.43 3.96
CA PHE A 121 11.45 12.13 3.32
C PHE A 121 12.90 11.67 3.53
N ILE A 122 13.88 12.59 3.53
CA ILE A 122 15.27 12.26 3.86
C ILE A 122 15.34 11.69 5.29
N ALA A 123 14.71 12.33 6.26
CA ALA A 123 14.67 11.83 7.64
C ALA A 123 14.03 10.45 7.73
N GLY A 124 12.92 10.22 7.02
CA GLY A 124 12.24 8.92 6.99
C GLY A 124 13.11 7.82 6.37
N ASN A 125 13.82 8.08 5.28
CA ASN A 125 14.74 7.12 4.69
C ASN A 125 15.90 6.77 5.64
N ARG A 126 16.37 7.73 6.47
CA ARG A 126 17.38 7.48 7.52
C ARG A 126 16.81 6.65 8.67
N GLU A 127 15.53 6.82 9.02
CA GLU A 127 14.83 5.93 9.98
C GLU A 127 14.80 4.50 9.46
N VAL A 128 14.41 4.30 8.20
CA VAL A 128 14.42 2.99 7.53
C VAL A 128 15.82 2.37 7.58
N ALA A 129 16.86 3.12 7.28
CA ALA A 129 18.24 2.62 7.32
C ALA A 129 18.63 2.11 8.71
N ARG A 130 18.24 2.84 9.79
CA ARG A 130 18.48 2.38 11.16
C ARG A 130 17.73 1.10 11.51
N TYR A 131 16.51 0.94 11.03
CA TYR A 131 15.74 -0.28 11.21
C TYR A 131 16.37 -1.47 10.47
N VAL A 132 16.80 -1.24 9.23
CA VAL A 132 17.50 -2.26 8.43
C VAL A 132 18.78 -2.73 9.13
N GLU A 133 19.58 -1.80 9.68
CA GLU A 133 20.79 -2.16 10.42
C GLU A 133 20.48 -2.88 11.74
N LYS A 134 19.47 -2.42 12.49
CA LYS A 134 19.05 -3.04 13.74
C LYS A 134 18.55 -4.48 13.56
N TYR A 135 17.87 -4.75 12.44
CA TYR A 135 17.30 -6.08 12.11
C TYR A 135 17.99 -6.66 10.87
N LYS A 136 19.30 -6.64 10.88
CA LYS A 136 20.15 -7.04 9.76
C LYS A 136 19.78 -8.42 9.18
N GLY A 137 19.61 -8.46 7.87
CA GLY A 137 19.21 -9.68 7.15
C GLY A 137 17.70 -9.96 7.15
N ARG A 138 16.92 -9.21 7.91
CA ARG A 138 15.46 -9.35 7.93
C ARG A 138 14.76 -8.36 7.00
N PHE A 139 15.20 -7.11 7.02
CA PHE A 139 14.58 -6.06 6.20
C PHE A 139 15.55 -5.48 5.19
N LEU A 140 15.00 -5.05 4.07
CA LEU A 140 15.65 -4.17 3.11
C LEU A 140 14.89 -2.85 3.08
N GLY A 141 15.62 -1.75 2.86
CA GLY A 141 15.03 -0.42 2.78
C GLY A 141 14.58 -0.09 1.36
N ALA A 142 13.46 0.60 1.28
CA ALA A 142 13.00 1.30 0.10
C ALA A 142 13.13 2.81 0.31
N ALA A 143 13.66 3.51 -0.69
CA ALA A 143 13.78 4.97 -0.69
C ALA A 143 12.47 5.57 -1.20
N VAL A 144 11.79 6.36 -0.38
CA VAL A 144 10.64 7.16 -0.84
C VAL A 144 11.08 8.60 -0.98
N VAL A 145 10.80 9.19 -2.12
CA VAL A 145 11.17 10.56 -2.51
C VAL A 145 9.99 11.26 -3.18
N ASN A 146 10.10 12.55 -3.40
CA ASN A 146 9.03 13.36 -3.94
C ASN A 146 9.52 14.14 -5.17
N PRO A 147 8.97 13.91 -6.38
CA PRO A 147 9.40 14.60 -7.60
C PRO A 147 9.23 16.13 -7.54
N LEU A 148 8.39 16.66 -6.66
CA LEU A 148 8.27 18.11 -6.45
C LEU A 148 9.52 18.76 -5.81
N PHE A 149 10.41 17.93 -5.25
CA PHE A 149 11.73 18.32 -4.73
C PHE A 149 12.81 17.55 -5.50
N ILE A 150 12.87 17.79 -6.81
CA ILE A 150 13.61 16.91 -7.72
C ILE A 150 15.11 16.86 -7.41
N ASP A 151 15.74 17.99 -7.14
CA ASP A 151 17.18 18.04 -6.87
C ASP A 151 17.57 17.26 -5.61
N GLU A 152 16.74 17.36 -4.56
CA GLU A 152 16.91 16.59 -3.33
C GLU A 152 16.60 15.11 -3.57
N SER A 153 15.57 14.82 -4.33
CA SER A 153 15.16 13.44 -4.65
C SER A 153 16.23 12.68 -5.44
N LEU A 154 16.85 13.33 -6.43
CA LEU A 154 17.93 12.72 -7.21
C LEU A 154 19.16 12.41 -6.34
N ARG A 155 19.54 13.34 -5.46
CA ARG A 155 20.63 13.13 -4.50
C ARG A 155 20.29 12.03 -3.49
N GLU A 156 19.07 12.02 -3.00
CA GLU A 156 18.62 11.04 -2.02
C GLU A 156 18.58 9.61 -2.58
N ILE A 157 18.10 9.43 -3.82
CA ILE A 157 18.15 8.12 -4.51
C ILE A 157 19.60 7.63 -4.60
N GLU A 158 20.53 8.51 -5.01
CA GLU A 158 21.94 8.17 -5.11
C GLU A 158 22.53 7.79 -3.75
N GLU A 159 22.22 8.55 -2.72
CA GLU A 159 22.71 8.28 -1.35
C GLU A 159 22.13 7.01 -0.77
N CYS A 160 20.82 6.78 -0.91
CA CYS A 160 20.16 5.54 -0.50
C CYS A 160 20.79 4.32 -1.18
N ARG A 161 21.10 4.42 -2.47
CA ARG A 161 21.76 3.34 -3.20
C ARG A 161 23.18 3.11 -2.75
N LYS A 162 24.02 4.16 -2.71
CA LYS A 162 25.46 4.04 -2.52
C LYS A 162 25.88 3.89 -1.05
N GLN A 163 25.18 4.55 -0.13
CA GLN A 163 25.55 4.60 1.27
C GLN A 163 24.71 3.67 2.14
N LEU A 164 23.42 3.51 1.82
CA LEU A 164 22.48 2.71 2.61
C LEU A 164 22.18 1.33 2.00
N GLY A 165 22.65 1.07 0.77
CA GLY A 165 22.48 -0.21 0.10
C GLY A 165 21.03 -0.50 -0.35
N PHE A 166 20.17 0.51 -0.43
CA PHE A 166 18.81 0.34 -0.90
C PHE A 166 18.80 0.02 -2.40
N VAL A 167 17.91 -0.89 -2.80
CA VAL A 167 17.74 -1.31 -4.20
C VAL A 167 16.32 -1.06 -4.71
N TRP A 168 15.53 -0.30 -3.95
CA TRP A 168 14.11 -0.07 -4.19
C TRP A 168 13.78 1.41 -4.01
N VAL A 169 13.01 1.98 -4.93
CA VAL A 169 12.48 3.36 -4.87
C VAL A 169 10.97 3.27 -4.90
N GLY A 170 10.34 3.66 -3.81
CA GLY A 170 8.88 3.61 -3.63
C GLY A 170 8.47 2.92 -2.32
N GLU A 171 7.23 2.73 -2.06
CA GLU A 171 6.10 3.05 -2.93
C GLU A 171 5.97 4.55 -3.17
N LEU A 172 5.84 5.00 -4.41
CA LEU A 172 5.54 6.39 -4.74
C LEU A 172 4.03 6.55 -4.95
N CYS A 173 3.39 7.38 -4.14
CA CYS A 173 1.94 7.59 -4.12
C CYS A 173 1.59 9.03 -4.44
N ASN A 174 1.07 9.29 -5.63
CA ASN A 174 0.67 10.64 -6.05
C ASN A 174 -0.58 11.18 -5.34
N TYR A 175 -1.35 10.32 -4.68
CA TYR A 175 -2.49 10.75 -3.88
C TYR A 175 -2.09 11.16 -2.45
N GLN A 176 -0.95 10.70 -1.94
CA GLN A 176 -0.40 11.11 -0.64
C GLN A 176 0.36 12.44 -0.79
N VAL A 177 1.17 12.52 -1.83
CA VAL A 177 1.90 13.71 -2.22
C VAL A 177 1.46 14.09 -3.63
N PRO A 178 0.62 15.12 -3.81
CA PRO A 178 -0.03 15.39 -5.08
C PRO A 178 0.98 15.84 -6.15
N PHE A 179 1.31 14.94 -7.07
CA PHE A 179 2.05 15.21 -8.29
C PHE A 179 1.46 14.40 -9.45
N GLU A 180 1.78 14.78 -10.67
CA GLU A 180 1.36 14.04 -11.86
C GLU A 180 2.52 13.17 -12.36
N TYR A 181 2.29 11.92 -12.73
CA TYR A 181 3.33 11.05 -13.32
C TYR A 181 3.82 11.53 -14.69
N THR A 182 3.11 12.49 -15.30
CA THR A 182 3.45 13.10 -16.59
C THR A 182 4.43 14.26 -16.51
N ILE A 183 4.78 14.74 -15.32
CA ILE A 183 5.72 15.86 -15.15
C ILE A 183 7.16 15.46 -15.45
N LYS A 184 7.97 16.44 -15.86
CA LYS A 184 9.38 16.22 -16.20
C LYS A 184 10.20 15.75 -15.01
N GLU A 185 9.88 16.21 -13.83
CA GLU A 185 10.54 15.85 -12.58
C GLU A 185 10.37 14.35 -12.27
N PHE A 186 9.21 13.78 -12.51
CA PHE A 186 9.00 12.34 -12.38
C PHE A 186 9.82 11.56 -13.42
N GLU A 187 9.90 12.04 -14.66
CA GLU A 187 10.76 11.44 -15.68
C GLU A 187 12.23 11.39 -15.24
N LEU A 188 12.76 12.50 -14.70
CA LEU A 188 14.14 12.57 -14.18
C LEU A 188 14.34 11.61 -13.00
N LEU A 189 13.35 11.48 -12.12
CA LEU A 189 13.38 10.55 -11.00
C LEU A 189 13.49 9.10 -11.48
N VAL A 190 12.68 8.70 -12.46
CA VAL A 190 12.72 7.35 -13.05
C VAL A 190 14.07 7.11 -13.75
N GLU A 191 14.58 8.09 -14.51
CA GLU A 191 15.89 7.98 -15.15
C GLU A 191 17.02 7.78 -14.12
N GLN A 192 16.98 8.48 -12.98
CA GLN A 192 17.93 8.30 -11.89
C GLN A 192 17.78 6.91 -11.24
N THR A 193 16.55 6.45 -11.03
CA THR A 193 16.28 5.10 -10.49
C THR A 193 16.89 4.02 -11.38
N VAL A 194 16.71 4.12 -12.69
CA VAL A 194 17.32 3.21 -13.67
C VAL A 194 18.85 3.32 -13.68
N LYS A 195 19.39 4.54 -13.66
CA LYS A 195 20.85 4.77 -13.60
C LYS A 195 21.50 4.21 -12.34
N MET A 196 20.80 4.28 -11.22
CA MET A 196 21.27 3.71 -9.95
C MET A 196 21.05 2.20 -9.85
N ASN A 197 20.53 1.55 -10.87
CA ASN A 197 20.19 0.13 -10.88
C ASN A 197 19.29 -0.22 -9.69
N MET A 198 18.09 0.39 -9.64
CA MET A 198 17.10 0.18 -8.58
C MET A 198 15.75 -0.17 -9.20
N VAL A 199 14.92 -0.87 -8.42
CA VAL A 199 13.52 -1.16 -8.74
C VAL A 199 12.70 0.09 -8.49
N LEU A 200 11.76 0.39 -9.38
CA LEU A 200 10.75 1.42 -9.20
C LEU A 200 9.44 0.79 -8.73
N ASP A 201 8.86 1.32 -7.67
CA ASP A 201 7.59 0.89 -7.10
C ASP A 201 6.62 2.07 -7.05
N VAL A 202 5.52 1.99 -7.79
CA VAL A 202 4.61 3.12 -8.02
C VAL A 202 3.14 2.72 -7.88
N HIS A 203 2.44 3.42 -6.99
CA HIS A 203 1.00 3.32 -6.86
C HIS A 203 0.32 4.09 -7.99
N THR A 204 -0.49 3.43 -8.79
CA THR A 204 -1.08 4.02 -10.00
C THR A 204 -2.53 3.64 -10.17
N ASP A 205 -3.30 4.50 -10.80
CA ASP A 205 -4.50 4.08 -11.49
C ASP A 205 -4.16 3.35 -12.81
N LEU A 206 -5.16 3.01 -13.58
CA LEU A 206 -4.96 2.23 -14.80
C LEU A 206 -4.35 3.06 -15.94
N GLU A 207 -4.74 4.33 -16.10
CA GLU A 207 -4.24 5.23 -17.13
C GLU A 207 -2.79 5.63 -16.86
N GLU A 208 -2.46 5.90 -15.60
CA GLU A 208 -1.11 6.18 -15.15
C GLU A 208 -0.17 4.98 -15.34
N MET A 209 -0.65 3.77 -15.01
CA MET A 209 0.08 2.53 -15.23
C MET A 209 0.44 2.33 -16.71
N GLU A 210 -0.51 2.52 -17.61
CA GLU A 210 -0.30 2.41 -19.05
C GLU A 210 0.72 3.44 -19.55
N PHE A 211 0.61 4.70 -19.10
CA PHE A 211 1.56 5.76 -19.40
C PHE A 211 2.99 5.41 -18.95
N ILE A 212 3.16 4.99 -17.69
CA ILE A 212 4.46 4.68 -17.13
C ILE A 212 5.12 3.51 -17.87
N ILE A 213 4.37 2.46 -18.17
CA ILE A 213 4.87 1.30 -18.91
C ILE A 213 5.39 1.72 -20.29
N GLN A 214 4.64 2.53 -21.02
CA GLN A 214 5.01 2.98 -22.36
C GLN A 214 6.22 3.93 -22.32
N LYS A 215 6.25 4.81 -21.35
CA LYS A 215 7.28 5.85 -21.24
C LYS A 215 8.63 5.30 -20.77
N PHE A 216 8.64 4.30 -19.87
CA PHE A 216 9.85 3.82 -19.21
C PHE A 216 10.14 2.33 -19.42
N PRO A 217 10.34 1.87 -20.66
CA PRO A 217 10.51 0.44 -20.98
C PRO A 217 11.79 -0.17 -20.40
N ARG A 218 12.75 0.65 -19.95
CA ARG A 218 14.01 0.19 -19.33
C ARG A 218 13.93 0.06 -17.81
N ALA A 219 12.93 0.65 -17.18
CA ALA A 219 12.74 0.55 -15.74
C ALA A 219 12.22 -0.84 -15.38
N THR A 220 12.72 -1.42 -14.29
CA THR A 220 12.04 -2.55 -13.66
C THR A 220 11.02 -1.99 -12.69
N ILE A 221 9.76 -2.28 -12.95
CA ILE A 221 8.65 -1.64 -12.25
C ILE A 221 7.84 -2.69 -11.50
N VAL A 222 7.59 -2.43 -10.23
CA VAL A 222 6.57 -3.12 -9.44
C VAL A 222 5.36 -2.21 -9.34
N PHE A 223 4.21 -2.73 -9.68
CA PHE A 223 2.93 -2.08 -9.45
C PHE A 223 2.27 -2.72 -8.24
N PRO A 224 2.08 -1.99 -7.14
CA PRO A 224 1.32 -2.46 -6.01
C PRO A 224 -0.11 -2.76 -6.41
N HIS A 225 -0.71 -3.71 -5.72
CA HIS A 225 -2.13 -4.06 -5.80
C HIS A 225 -2.59 -4.62 -7.15
N PHE A 226 -3.49 -5.55 -7.11
CA PHE A 226 -4.17 -6.04 -8.32
C PHE A 226 -5.19 -5.02 -8.85
N GLY A 227 -5.64 -4.12 -7.99
CA GLY A 227 -6.51 -3.00 -8.33
C GLY A 227 -7.06 -2.31 -7.08
N ASP A 228 -7.27 -1.01 -7.16
CA ASP A 228 -7.79 -0.19 -6.06
C ASP A 228 -9.31 -0.07 -6.10
N SER A 229 -9.92 -0.40 -7.22
CA SER A 229 -11.37 -0.41 -7.37
C SER A 229 -11.94 -1.82 -7.21
N HIS A 230 -13.21 -1.89 -6.82
CA HIS A 230 -13.96 -3.15 -6.80
C HIS A 230 -14.36 -3.66 -8.21
N GLU A 231 -13.99 -2.93 -9.26
CA GLU A 231 -14.33 -3.27 -10.62
C GLU A 231 -13.41 -4.36 -11.17
N SER A 232 -13.92 -5.57 -11.31
CA SER A 232 -13.14 -6.71 -11.85
C SER A 232 -12.49 -6.42 -13.19
N LYS A 233 -13.13 -5.59 -14.05
CA LYS A 233 -12.56 -5.19 -15.34
C LYS A 233 -11.20 -4.51 -15.17
N ASN A 234 -11.06 -3.61 -14.19
CA ASN A 234 -9.80 -2.90 -13.95
C ASN A 234 -8.71 -3.86 -13.47
N ILE A 235 -9.06 -4.83 -12.61
CA ILE A 235 -8.13 -5.86 -12.17
C ILE A 235 -7.61 -6.68 -13.34
N PHE A 236 -8.49 -7.17 -14.23
CA PHE A 236 -8.08 -7.90 -15.43
C PHE A 236 -7.16 -7.08 -16.33
N THR A 237 -7.50 -5.80 -16.56
CA THR A 237 -6.70 -4.93 -17.42
C THR A 237 -5.31 -4.67 -16.83
N ARG A 238 -5.17 -4.46 -15.51
CA ARG A 238 -3.87 -4.32 -14.85
C ARG A 238 -3.02 -5.59 -15.02
N ILE A 239 -3.61 -6.75 -14.78
CA ILE A 239 -2.93 -8.04 -14.98
C ILE A 239 -2.46 -8.19 -16.42
N ASP A 240 -3.29 -7.86 -17.39
CA ASP A 240 -2.98 -7.95 -18.82
C ASP A 240 -1.88 -6.97 -19.24
N LEU A 241 -1.82 -5.77 -18.65
CA LEU A 241 -0.73 -4.81 -18.85
C LEU A 241 0.60 -5.36 -18.37
N VAL A 242 0.65 -5.91 -17.16
CA VAL A 242 1.86 -6.55 -16.63
C VAL A 242 2.24 -7.79 -17.44
N ALA A 243 1.26 -8.59 -17.88
CA ALA A 243 1.52 -9.79 -18.67
C ALA A 243 2.27 -9.48 -19.96
N ARG A 244 1.92 -8.39 -20.65
CA ARG A 244 2.53 -7.95 -21.92
C ARG A 244 3.88 -7.26 -21.77
N ASN A 245 4.30 -6.88 -20.55
CA ASN A 245 5.50 -6.10 -20.29
C ASN A 245 6.44 -6.84 -19.32
N ALA A 246 7.51 -7.43 -19.87
CA ALA A 246 8.38 -8.34 -19.14
C ALA A 246 9.20 -7.67 -18.01
N ASN A 247 9.34 -6.35 -18.03
CA ASN A 247 10.00 -5.55 -17.00
C ASN A 247 9.07 -5.15 -15.85
N CYS A 248 7.77 -5.53 -15.93
CA CYS A 248 6.76 -5.19 -14.94
C CYS A 248 6.41 -6.39 -14.05
N TYR A 249 6.20 -6.10 -12.79
CA TYR A 249 5.81 -7.03 -11.73
C TYR A 249 4.52 -6.53 -11.07
N LEU A 250 3.79 -7.43 -10.42
CA LEU A 250 2.60 -7.12 -9.64
C LEU A 250 2.77 -7.72 -8.25
N ASP A 251 2.34 -7.03 -7.21
CA ASP A 251 2.30 -7.61 -5.88
C ASP A 251 0.87 -7.90 -5.39
N THR A 252 0.76 -8.70 -4.34
CA THR A 252 -0.52 -9.11 -3.76
C THR A 252 -1.02 -8.17 -2.67
N SER A 253 -0.40 -7.00 -2.50
CA SER A 253 -0.82 -6.02 -1.51
C SER A 253 -2.20 -5.41 -1.84
N GLY A 254 -2.75 -4.64 -0.92
CA GLY A 254 -4.00 -3.90 -1.16
C GLY A 254 -5.17 -4.79 -1.55
N ARG A 255 -5.81 -4.46 -2.67
CA ARG A 255 -7.06 -5.07 -3.12
C ARG A 255 -6.91 -5.85 -4.43
N GLY A 256 -7.92 -6.65 -4.72
CA GLY A 256 -8.10 -7.35 -6.00
C GLY A 256 -7.63 -8.81 -5.95
N HIS A 257 -6.52 -9.11 -5.28
CA HIS A 257 -6.01 -10.47 -5.13
C HIS A 257 -6.94 -11.39 -4.32
N GLU A 258 -7.73 -10.82 -3.39
CA GLU A 258 -8.69 -11.51 -2.54
C GLU A 258 -9.90 -12.06 -3.31
N ARG A 259 -10.18 -11.53 -4.50
CA ARG A 259 -11.27 -12.03 -5.33
C ARG A 259 -10.96 -13.42 -5.85
N MET A 260 -11.97 -14.29 -5.77
CA MET A 260 -11.83 -15.68 -6.22
C MET A 260 -11.41 -15.73 -7.69
N GLY A 261 -10.35 -16.47 -7.97
CA GLY A 261 -9.80 -16.66 -9.31
C GLY A 261 -8.84 -15.58 -9.81
N MET A 262 -8.73 -14.42 -9.17
CA MET A 262 -7.86 -13.34 -9.66
C MET A 262 -6.37 -13.64 -9.52
N LEU A 263 -5.96 -14.24 -8.40
CA LEU A 263 -4.58 -14.66 -8.21
C LEU A 263 -4.18 -15.74 -9.23
N GLU A 264 -5.06 -16.70 -9.46
CA GLU A 264 -4.89 -17.76 -10.44
C GLU A 264 -4.83 -17.19 -11.88
N TYR A 265 -5.68 -16.22 -12.20
CA TYR A 265 -5.66 -15.51 -13.47
C TYR A 265 -4.34 -14.75 -13.67
N ALA A 266 -3.86 -14.04 -12.65
CA ALA A 266 -2.59 -13.34 -12.69
C ALA A 266 -1.43 -14.30 -12.98
N ILE A 267 -1.35 -15.41 -12.25
CA ILE A 267 -0.32 -16.43 -12.45
C ILE A 267 -0.38 -17.06 -13.85
N ALA A 268 -1.58 -17.31 -14.36
CA ALA A 268 -1.77 -17.88 -15.69
C ALA A 268 -1.33 -16.94 -16.82
N ASN A 269 -1.49 -15.64 -16.67
CA ASN A 269 -1.24 -14.65 -17.72
C ASN A 269 0.13 -13.94 -17.57
N ILE A 270 0.53 -13.57 -16.35
CA ILE A 270 1.82 -12.91 -16.08
C ILE A 270 2.95 -13.94 -16.02
N GLY A 271 2.63 -15.16 -15.57
CA GLY A 271 3.60 -16.17 -15.14
C GLY A 271 3.89 -16.07 -13.64
N ALA A 272 4.17 -17.22 -13.04
CA ALA A 272 4.39 -17.29 -11.58
C ALA A 272 5.63 -16.49 -11.11
N ASP A 273 6.54 -16.13 -11.99
CA ASP A 273 7.83 -15.49 -11.64
C ASP A 273 7.74 -13.96 -11.45
N ARG A 274 6.62 -13.35 -11.80
CA ARG A 274 6.45 -11.89 -11.76
C ARG A 274 5.29 -11.41 -10.88
N VAL A 275 4.76 -12.29 -10.04
CA VAL A 275 3.81 -11.94 -8.97
C VAL A 275 4.53 -12.07 -7.64
N LEU A 276 4.56 -11.01 -6.86
CA LEU A 276 5.27 -10.91 -5.58
C LEU A 276 4.27 -10.99 -4.42
N PHE A 277 4.69 -11.57 -3.30
CA PHE A 277 3.97 -11.40 -2.05
C PHE A 277 4.21 -9.99 -1.53
N GLY A 278 3.17 -9.21 -1.38
CA GLY A 278 3.12 -7.92 -0.71
C GLY A 278 1.89 -7.89 0.18
N SER A 279 2.00 -7.38 1.40
CA SER A 279 0.87 -7.31 2.32
C SER A 279 0.26 -5.93 2.48
N ASP A 280 1.03 -4.89 2.22
CA ASP A 280 0.65 -3.51 2.54
C ASP A 280 0.44 -3.30 4.05
N PHE A 281 1.16 -4.06 4.88
CA PHE A 281 1.16 -3.84 6.31
C PHE A 281 1.97 -2.55 6.61
N SER A 282 1.47 -1.65 7.37
CA SER A 282 0.44 -1.68 8.44
C SER A 282 -0.99 -1.32 8.00
N ILE A 283 -1.28 -1.18 6.71
CA ILE A 283 -2.64 -0.87 6.21
C ILE A 283 -3.50 -2.14 6.23
N ASN A 284 -2.98 -3.23 5.69
CA ASN A 284 -3.67 -4.51 5.62
C ASN A 284 -2.99 -5.56 6.51
N ASP A 285 -3.73 -6.59 6.87
CA ASP A 285 -3.24 -7.70 7.68
C ASP A 285 -2.53 -8.75 6.81
N PRO A 286 -1.21 -8.98 6.99
CA PRO A 286 -0.47 -9.99 6.25
C PRO A 286 -1.09 -11.38 6.31
N SER A 287 -1.72 -11.73 7.42
CA SER A 287 -2.31 -13.06 7.60
C SER A 287 -3.44 -13.35 6.62
N THR A 288 -4.20 -12.34 6.21
CA THR A 288 -5.28 -12.47 5.21
C THR A 288 -4.73 -12.73 3.82
N VAL A 289 -3.70 -11.99 3.42
CA VAL A 289 -3.02 -12.16 2.13
C VAL A 289 -2.37 -13.54 2.06
N MET A 290 -1.64 -13.93 3.10
CA MET A 290 -0.99 -15.24 3.20
C MET A 290 -2.02 -16.37 3.16
N ALA A 291 -3.16 -16.23 3.86
CA ALA A 291 -4.24 -17.22 3.82
C ALA A 291 -4.82 -17.36 2.40
N ARG A 292 -5.00 -16.24 1.66
CA ARG A 292 -5.48 -16.27 0.28
C ARG A 292 -4.52 -17.03 -0.64
N ILE A 293 -3.20 -16.78 -0.52
CA ILE A 293 -2.19 -17.47 -1.32
C ILE A 293 -2.14 -18.96 -0.95
N ARG A 294 -2.10 -19.30 0.35
CA ARG A 294 -2.07 -20.70 0.83
C ARG A 294 -3.24 -21.54 0.33
N ASN A 295 -4.45 -20.96 0.37
CA ASN A 295 -5.68 -21.64 0.00
C ASN A 295 -6.06 -21.47 -1.48
N SER A 296 -5.16 -20.89 -2.30
CA SER A 296 -5.36 -20.75 -3.74
C SER A 296 -5.22 -22.11 -4.46
N PHE A 297 -5.66 -22.15 -5.71
CA PHE A 297 -5.47 -23.31 -6.60
C PHE A 297 -4.07 -23.37 -7.23
N LEU A 298 -3.15 -22.54 -6.78
CA LEU A 298 -1.75 -22.56 -7.21
C LEU A 298 -1.07 -23.85 -6.77
N THR A 299 -0.12 -24.33 -7.59
CA THR A 299 0.76 -25.43 -7.17
C THR A 299 1.67 -25.00 -6.01
N GLU A 300 2.19 -25.95 -5.27
CA GLU A 300 3.12 -25.68 -4.16
C GLU A 300 4.38 -24.93 -4.62
N GLU A 301 4.85 -25.19 -5.83
CA GLU A 301 5.96 -24.46 -6.44
C GLU A 301 5.58 -23.00 -6.72
N GLN A 302 4.41 -22.74 -7.30
CA GLN A 302 3.92 -21.39 -7.56
C GLN A 302 3.75 -20.60 -6.25
N LYS A 303 3.21 -21.23 -5.19
CA LYS A 303 3.10 -20.61 -3.88
C LYS A 303 4.48 -20.22 -3.31
N ARG A 304 5.46 -21.10 -3.36
CA ARG A 304 6.83 -20.79 -2.93
C ARG A 304 7.45 -19.63 -3.73
N LYS A 305 7.20 -19.59 -5.03
CA LYS A 305 7.63 -18.48 -5.89
C LYS A 305 7.00 -17.16 -5.43
N VAL A 306 5.69 -17.10 -5.31
CA VAL A 306 4.97 -15.90 -4.89
C VAL A 306 5.41 -15.45 -3.49
N PHE A 307 5.49 -16.36 -2.52
CA PHE A 307 5.82 -16.01 -1.14
C PHE A 307 7.23 -15.44 -0.94
N ALA A 308 8.24 -15.86 -1.72
CA ALA A 308 9.60 -15.38 -1.51
C ALA A 308 10.50 -15.44 -2.74
N ALA A 309 10.52 -16.56 -3.48
CA ALA A 309 11.56 -16.82 -4.45
C ALA A 309 11.58 -15.80 -5.60
N ASN A 310 10.44 -15.25 -5.98
CA ASN A 310 10.33 -14.22 -7.02
C ASN A 310 11.03 -12.93 -6.59
N LEU A 311 10.76 -12.45 -5.37
CA LEU A 311 11.40 -11.26 -4.83
C LEU A 311 12.90 -11.48 -4.67
N GLU A 312 13.33 -12.64 -4.17
CA GLU A 312 14.75 -13.00 -4.11
C GLU A 312 15.42 -13.02 -5.48
N GLY A 313 14.73 -13.58 -6.47
CA GLY A 313 15.21 -13.61 -7.86
C GLY A 313 15.28 -12.23 -8.48
N LEU A 314 14.30 -11.37 -8.21
CA LEU A 314 14.30 -9.98 -8.64
C LEU A 314 15.48 -9.21 -8.02
N LEU A 315 15.64 -9.26 -6.71
CA LEU A 315 16.67 -8.52 -5.98
C LEU A 315 18.10 -8.91 -6.37
N LYS A 316 18.33 -10.17 -6.75
CA LYS A 316 19.65 -10.62 -7.26
C LYS A 316 20.09 -9.85 -8.50
N LYS A 317 19.17 -9.34 -9.31
CA LYS A 317 19.51 -8.53 -10.50
C LYS A 317 20.07 -7.15 -10.12
N PHE A 318 19.84 -6.69 -8.88
CA PHE A 318 20.20 -5.38 -8.36
C PHE A 318 21.28 -5.44 -7.26
N ALA A 319 21.75 -6.64 -6.93
CA ALA A 319 22.73 -6.88 -5.85
C ALA A 319 24.19 -6.59 -6.24
N ALA A 320 24.45 -5.86 -7.34
CA ALA A 320 25.80 -5.55 -7.80
C ALA A 320 26.30 -4.21 -7.28
#